data_acf5b83d2ae13240074900a65d895b94
#
_entry.id   acf5b83d2ae13240074900a65d895b94
#
_cell.length_a   1.000
_cell.length_b   1.000
_cell.length_c   1.000
_cell.angle_alpha   90.00
_cell.angle_beta   90.00
_cell.angle_gamma   90.00
#
_symmetry.space_group_name_H-M   'P 1'
#
loop_
_entity.id
_entity.type
_entity.pdbx_description
1 polymer ?
#
loop_
_entity_poly.entity_id
_entity_poly.type
_entity_poly.pdbx_seq_one_letter_code
_entity_poly.pdbx_strand_id
1 'polypeptide(L)'
;MRIFVKYLSKFSGFLFLLLLLGIWTFISSGPEWSSQYLFPSPKAIANALYDSREELLRSAGASLLKLVPAYFAAAVVGISLGIISGSVSWVGTMLKPISRFAAPIPPNVYIPYAIAILPTFYLSSTFIIFVAAFWPIYLNTAAGAADIPEKYKRNAAIIGIGRFEYLWRIAFVASLPSIFSGLSVGMGLSFIMLTVAELFGENTGLGHFVQFYADYSDYPNMVAGILWTGIVVLAIMELFEFVKRKVLFWTKAN
;
A
#
# COMPACT_ATOMS: atom_id res chain seq x y z
N MET A 1 -36.27 -11.58 -2.20
CA MET A 1 -35.17 -12.46 -2.61
C MET A 1 -33.79 -11.77 -2.51
N ARG A 2 -33.56 -10.56 -3.07
CA ARG A 2 -32.23 -9.84 -2.99
C ARG A 2 -31.78 -9.48 -1.56
N ILE A 3 -32.69 -9.13 -0.66
CA ILE A 3 -32.37 -8.79 0.73
C ILE A 3 -31.94 -10.05 1.51
N PHE A 4 -32.61 -11.16 1.33
CA PHE A 4 -32.34 -12.46 1.97
C PHE A 4 -30.93 -12.97 1.53
N VAL A 5 -30.61 -12.90 0.24
CA VAL A 5 -29.29 -13.28 -0.30
C VAL A 5 -28.17 -12.41 0.29
N LYS A 6 -28.40 -11.10 0.53
CA LYS A 6 -27.42 -10.18 1.12
C LYS A 6 -27.16 -10.45 2.62
N TYR A 7 -28.18 -10.92 3.36
CA TYR A 7 -27.99 -11.36 4.76
C TYR A 7 -27.32 -12.74 4.80
N LEU A 8 -27.70 -13.65 3.91
CA LEU A 8 -27.08 -14.99 3.81
C LEU A 8 -25.58 -14.89 3.46
N SER A 9 -25.20 -13.99 2.56
CA SER A 9 -23.77 -13.77 2.20
C SER A 9 -22.94 -13.17 3.34
N LYS A 10 -23.52 -12.30 4.18
CA LYS A 10 -22.83 -11.80 5.39
C LYS A 10 -22.69 -12.88 6.45
N PHE A 11 -23.74 -13.71 6.61
CA PHE A 11 -23.73 -14.81 7.57
C PHE A 11 -22.80 -15.95 7.15
N SER A 12 -22.70 -16.25 5.85
CA SER A 12 -21.77 -17.24 5.32
C SER A 12 -20.28 -16.83 5.52
N GLY A 13 -19.95 -15.54 5.37
CA GLY A 13 -18.60 -15.02 5.65
C GLY A 13 -18.22 -15.17 7.12
N PHE A 14 -19.16 -14.89 8.02
CA PHE A 14 -18.94 -15.08 9.46
C PHE A 14 -18.77 -16.54 9.85
N LEU A 15 -19.62 -17.43 9.30
CA LEU A 15 -19.51 -18.89 9.49
C LEU A 15 -18.20 -19.43 8.95
N PHE A 16 -17.72 -18.91 7.81
CA PHE A 16 -16.44 -19.30 7.24
C PHE A 16 -15.26 -18.90 8.14
N LEU A 17 -15.31 -17.69 8.72
CA LEU A 17 -14.30 -17.26 9.70
C LEU A 17 -14.32 -18.11 10.97
N LEU A 18 -15.49 -18.46 11.50
CA LEU A 18 -15.62 -19.36 12.65
C LEU A 18 -15.09 -20.76 12.32
N LEU A 19 -15.32 -21.26 11.12
CA LEU A 19 -14.80 -22.55 10.65
C LEU A 19 -13.26 -22.51 10.58
N LEU A 20 -12.67 -21.44 10.04
CA LEU A 20 -11.23 -21.26 10.00
C LEU A 20 -10.63 -21.20 11.42
N LEU A 21 -11.26 -20.46 12.33
CA LEU A 21 -10.84 -20.41 13.74
C LEU A 21 -10.96 -21.80 14.42
N GLY A 22 -12.02 -22.56 14.12
CA GLY A 22 -12.21 -23.92 14.60
C GLY A 22 -11.12 -24.87 14.08
N ILE A 23 -10.78 -24.80 12.80
CA ILE A 23 -9.68 -25.56 12.19
C ILE A 23 -8.35 -25.17 12.84
N TRP A 24 -8.10 -23.86 13.03
CA TRP A 24 -6.89 -23.40 13.69
C TRP A 24 -6.77 -23.94 15.13
N THR A 25 -7.85 -23.80 15.93
CA THR A 25 -7.84 -24.34 17.30
C THR A 25 -7.63 -25.86 17.34
N PHE A 26 -8.21 -26.58 16.39
CA PHE A 26 -8.03 -28.03 16.26
C PHE A 26 -6.56 -28.39 15.92
N ILE A 27 -5.94 -27.71 14.97
CA ILE A 27 -4.54 -27.91 14.59
C ILE A 27 -3.61 -27.55 15.76
N SER A 28 -3.85 -26.43 16.46
CA SER A 28 -3.04 -25.99 17.59
C SER A 28 -3.18 -26.87 18.85
N SER A 29 -4.19 -27.74 18.89
CA SER A 29 -4.42 -28.70 19.98
C SER A 29 -3.84 -30.08 19.69
N GLY A 30 -3.13 -30.28 18.57
CA GLY A 30 -2.51 -31.54 18.16
C GLY A 30 -1.33 -31.95 19.04
N PRO A 31 -0.71 -33.16 18.78
CA PRO A 31 0.39 -33.69 19.58
C PRO A 31 1.58 -32.72 19.66
N GLU A 32 2.22 -32.64 20.82
CA GLU A 32 3.27 -31.67 21.18
C GLU A 32 4.44 -31.54 20.18
N TRP A 33 4.75 -32.60 19.44
CA TRP A 33 5.89 -32.62 18.51
C TRP A 33 5.65 -31.94 17.15
N SER A 34 4.43 -31.62 16.77
CA SER A 34 4.14 -31.11 15.43
C SER A 34 3.42 -29.75 15.35
N SER A 35 2.69 -29.34 16.37
CA SER A 35 1.76 -28.24 16.23
C SER A 35 1.90 -27.09 17.24
N GLN A 36 2.21 -27.38 18.49
CA GLN A 36 2.20 -26.36 19.55
C GLN A 36 3.27 -25.27 19.36
N TYR A 37 4.44 -25.62 18.82
CA TYR A 37 5.51 -24.65 18.61
C TYR A 37 5.28 -23.78 17.36
N LEU A 38 4.89 -24.36 16.24
CA LEU A 38 4.74 -23.64 14.97
C LEU A 38 3.36 -23.01 14.79
N PHE A 39 2.33 -23.56 15.44
CA PHE A 39 0.95 -23.08 15.34
C PHE A 39 0.42 -22.70 16.74
N PRO A 40 0.76 -21.51 17.24
CA PRO A 40 0.32 -21.08 18.57
C PRO A 40 -1.20 -21.02 18.66
N SER A 41 -1.74 -21.35 19.84
CA SER A 41 -3.18 -21.31 20.05
C SER A 41 -3.72 -19.86 19.97
N PRO A 42 -4.98 -19.65 19.56
CA PRO A 42 -5.59 -18.33 19.53
C PRO A 42 -5.52 -17.59 20.88
N LYS A 43 -5.57 -18.33 22.00
CA LYS A 43 -5.41 -17.78 23.35
C LYS A 43 -3.98 -17.27 23.58
N ALA A 44 -2.96 -18.04 23.17
CA ALA A 44 -1.57 -17.61 23.29
C ALA A 44 -1.29 -16.34 22.49
N ILE A 45 -1.84 -16.24 21.28
CA ILE A 45 -1.73 -15.06 20.43
C ILE A 45 -2.45 -13.86 21.04
N ALA A 46 -3.66 -14.04 21.62
CA ALA A 46 -4.39 -12.99 22.29
C ALA A 46 -3.62 -12.44 23.51
N ASN A 47 -3.00 -13.33 24.30
CA ASN A 47 -2.13 -12.92 25.40
C ASN A 47 -0.90 -12.15 24.86
N ALA A 48 -0.22 -12.66 23.85
CA ALA A 48 0.92 -11.98 23.21
C ALA A 48 0.57 -10.59 22.69
N LEU A 49 -0.60 -10.42 22.04
CA LEU A 49 -1.11 -9.12 21.61
C LEU A 49 -1.31 -8.15 22.78
N TYR A 50 -1.81 -8.66 23.91
CA TYR A 50 -2.05 -7.83 25.10
C TYR A 50 -0.73 -7.46 25.79
N ASP A 51 0.16 -8.44 25.97
CA ASP A 51 1.43 -8.26 26.69
C ASP A 51 2.40 -7.37 25.90
N SER A 52 2.48 -7.55 24.59
CA SER A 52 3.36 -6.78 23.70
C SER A 52 2.71 -5.52 23.10
N ARG A 53 1.53 -5.09 23.57
CA ARG A 53 0.77 -3.98 22.97
C ARG A 53 1.55 -2.66 22.84
N GLU A 54 2.37 -2.33 23.84
CA GLU A 54 3.18 -1.10 23.82
C GLU A 54 4.27 -1.16 22.74
N GLU A 55 4.92 -2.30 22.62
CA GLU A 55 5.94 -2.54 21.60
C GLU A 55 5.33 -2.58 20.20
N LEU A 56 4.16 -3.21 20.02
CA LEU A 56 3.41 -3.24 18.78
C LEU A 56 2.98 -1.84 18.32
N LEU A 57 2.50 -1.00 19.24
CA LEU A 57 2.15 0.39 18.96
C LEU A 57 3.38 1.22 18.58
N ARG A 58 4.49 1.05 19.29
CA ARG A 58 5.76 1.72 18.98
C ARG A 58 6.28 1.30 17.61
N SER A 59 6.24 0.00 17.32
CA SER A 59 6.64 -0.57 16.01
C SER A 59 5.77 -0.04 14.88
N ALA A 60 4.45 0.05 15.08
CA ALA A 60 3.54 0.65 14.10
C ALA A 60 3.89 2.13 13.85
N GLY A 61 4.15 2.89 14.91
CA GLY A 61 4.61 4.28 14.80
C GLY A 61 5.90 4.42 13.99
N ALA A 62 6.90 3.57 14.26
CA ALA A 62 8.18 3.55 13.53
C ALA A 62 7.99 3.22 12.04
N SER A 63 7.14 2.24 11.71
CA SER A 63 6.79 1.92 10.32
C SER A 63 6.09 3.07 9.61
N LEU A 64 5.15 3.75 10.28
CA LEU A 64 4.43 4.88 9.69
C LEU A 64 5.32 6.10 9.45
N LEU A 65 6.31 6.34 10.31
CA LEU A 65 7.30 7.42 10.13
C LEU A 65 8.14 7.23 8.86
N LYS A 66 8.33 6.00 8.38
CA LYS A 66 9.00 5.71 7.11
C LYS A 66 8.02 5.75 5.93
N LEU A 67 6.85 5.13 6.11
CA LEU A 67 5.85 5.00 5.05
C LEU A 67 5.29 6.36 4.60
N VAL A 68 4.88 7.20 5.54
CA VAL A 68 4.15 8.43 5.21
C VAL A 68 4.99 9.38 4.36
N PRO A 69 6.21 9.76 4.74
CA PRO A 69 7.01 10.68 3.92
C PRO A 69 7.40 10.07 2.57
N ALA A 70 7.74 8.76 2.52
CA ALA A 70 8.08 8.08 1.28
C ALA A 70 6.91 8.06 0.30
N TYR A 71 5.74 7.65 0.77
CA TYR A 71 4.52 7.58 -0.02
C TYR A 71 4.05 8.96 -0.48
N PHE A 72 4.11 9.97 0.39
CA PHE A 72 3.75 11.33 0.04
C PHE A 72 4.67 11.90 -1.04
N ALA A 73 5.98 11.71 -0.92
CA ALA A 73 6.94 12.10 -1.94
C ALA A 73 6.67 11.40 -3.28
N ALA A 74 6.41 10.08 -3.25
CA ALA A 74 6.06 9.32 -4.43
C ALA A 74 4.76 9.82 -5.09
N ALA A 75 3.75 10.17 -4.27
CA ALA A 75 2.50 10.73 -4.76
C ALA A 75 2.72 12.07 -5.44
N VAL A 76 3.44 13.00 -4.81
CA VAL A 76 3.71 14.33 -5.38
C VAL A 76 4.47 14.22 -6.71
N VAL A 77 5.57 13.46 -6.72
CA VAL A 77 6.41 13.31 -7.92
C VAL A 77 5.69 12.50 -9.00
N GLY A 78 5.07 11.38 -8.63
CA GLY A 78 4.36 10.50 -9.57
C GLY A 78 3.16 11.17 -10.23
N ILE A 79 2.35 11.90 -9.47
CA ILE A 79 1.20 12.65 -10.01
C ILE A 79 1.69 13.79 -10.91
N SER A 80 2.67 14.58 -10.47
CA SER A 80 3.17 15.71 -11.24
C SER A 80 3.75 15.27 -12.59
N LEU A 81 4.65 14.29 -12.56
CA LEU A 81 5.25 13.72 -13.78
C LEU A 81 4.21 13.01 -14.63
N GLY A 82 3.26 12.30 -14.03
CA GLY A 82 2.19 11.60 -14.72
C GLY A 82 1.29 12.55 -15.51
N ILE A 83 0.83 13.65 -14.88
CA ILE A 83 0.02 14.67 -15.55
C ILE A 83 0.79 15.31 -16.70
N ILE A 84 2.04 15.69 -16.49
CA ILE A 84 2.87 16.31 -17.52
C ILE A 84 3.07 15.33 -18.68
N SER A 85 3.46 14.08 -18.42
CA SER A 85 3.73 13.10 -19.47
C SER A 85 2.50 12.66 -20.23
N GLY A 86 1.33 12.59 -19.58
CA GLY A 86 0.07 12.25 -20.24
C GLY A 86 -0.52 13.41 -21.05
N SER A 87 -0.28 14.65 -20.62
CA SER A 87 -0.83 15.84 -21.30
C SER A 87 0.09 16.42 -22.39
N VAL A 88 1.41 16.21 -22.28
CA VAL A 88 2.44 16.79 -23.18
C VAL A 88 3.12 15.68 -23.97
N SER A 89 2.80 15.54 -25.24
CA SER A 89 3.18 14.42 -26.11
C SER A 89 4.68 14.14 -26.13
N TRP A 90 5.55 15.17 -26.25
CA TRP A 90 6.99 14.97 -26.32
C TRP A 90 7.57 14.42 -25.01
N VAL A 91 7.06 14.88 -23.85
CA VAL A 91 7.45 14.36 -22.53
C VAL A 91 7.01 12.90 -22.37
N GLY A 92 5.78 12.60 -22.77
CA GLY A 92 5.26 11.23 -22.77
C GLY A 92 6.12 10.30 -23.65
N THR A 93 6.47 10.74 -24.85
CA THR A 93 7.33 9.97 -25.76
C THR A 93 8.73 9.72 -25.17
N MET A 94 9.33 10.71 -24.50
CA MET A 94 10.62 10.60 -23.85
C MET A 94 10.60 9.67 -22.62
N LEU A 95 9.57 9.75 -21.78
CA LEU A 95 9.48 8.96 -20.53
C LEU A 95 8.97 7.54 -20.76
N LYS A 96 8.26 7.27 -21.85
CA LYS A 96 7.69 5.95 -22.16
C LYS A 96 8.71 4.80 -22.19
N PRO A 97 9.89 4.90 -22.86
CA PRO A 97 10.87 3.83 -22.82
C PRO A 97 11.45 3.62 -21.42
N ILE A 98 11.66 4.71 -20.67
CA ILE A 98 12.18 4.65 -19.30
C ILE A 98 11.19 3.91 -18.39
N SER A 99 9.90 4.29 -18.44
CA SER A 99 8.88 3.64 -17.62
C SER A 99 8.65 2.18 -18.00
N ARG A 100 8.72 1.84 -19.29
CA ARG A 100 8.61 0.45 -19.75
C ARG A 100 9.75 -0.44 -19.26
N PHE A 101 10.94 0.12 -19.12
CA PHE A 101 12.10 -0.60 -18.60
C PHE A 101 12.09 -0.68 -17.07
N ALA A 102 11.87 0.44 -16.38
CA ALA A 102 12.08 0.54 -14.93
C ALA A 102 10.87 0.09 -14.09
N ALA A 103 9.64 0.34 -14.56
CA ALA A 103 8.44 0.00 -13.77
C ALA A 103 8.25 -1.50 -13.49
N PRO A 104 8.60 -2.44 -14.40
CA PRO A 104 8.48 -3.87 -14.13
C PRO A 104 9.54 -4.41 -13.16
N ILE A 105 10.60 -3.65 -12.84
CA ILE A 105 11.65 -4.12 -11.93
C ILE A 105 11.09 -4.14 -10.51
N PRO A 106 11.06 -5.32 -9.83
CA PRO A 106 10.56 -5.40 -8.47
C PRO A 106 11.40 -4.53 -7.52
N PRO A 107 10.78 -3.67 -6.69
CA PRO A 107 11.51 -2.73 -5.83
C PRO A 107 12.46 -3.39 -4.82
N ASN A 108 12.19 -4.62 -4.39
CA ASN A 108 13.06 -5.38 -3.49
C ASN A 108 14.45 -5.69 -4.09
N VAL A 109 14.59 -5.71 -5.41
CA VAL A 109 15.88 -5.90 -6.07
C VAL A 109 16.85 -4.75 -5.76
N TYR A 110 16.32 -3.56 -5.47
CA TYR A 110 17.15 -2.40 -5.13
C TYR A 110 17.62 -2.37 -3.67
N ILE A 111 17.13 -3.26 -2.77
CA ILE A 111 17.45 -3.25 -1.34
C ILE A 111 18.95 -3.32 -1.08
N PRO A 112 19.73 -4.30 -1.60
CA PRO A 112 21.16 -4.40 -1.33
C PRO A 112 21.92 -3.15 -1.80
N TYR A 113 21.51 -2.59 -2.93
CA TYR A 113 22.12 -1.39 -3.51
C TYR A 113 21.79 -0.14 -2.69
N ALA A 114 20.55 -0.01 -2.25
CA ALA A 114 20.11 1.09 -1.40
C ALA A 114 20.86 1.09 -0.05
N ILE A 115 21.03 -0.09 0.57
CA ILE A 115 21.80 -0.24 1.83
C ILE A 115 23.28 0.12 1.63
N ALA A 116 23.86 -0.22 0.48
CA ALA A 116 25.27 0.05 0.21
C ALA A 116 25.56 1.55 -0.05
N ILE A 117 24.62 2.31 -0.61
CA ILE A 117 24.84 3.70 -1.04
C ILE A 117 24.27 4.71 -0.04
N LEU A 118 23.12 4.41 0.56
CA LEU A 118 22.47 5.36 1.45
C LEU A 118 23.05 5.29 2.87
N PRO A 119 23.20 6.43 3.55
CA PRO A 119 23.94 6.50 4.81
C PRO A 119 23.24 5.85 6.00
N THR A 120 21.93 5.55 5.89
CA THR A 120 21.13 4.91 6.96
C THR A 120 20.13 3.93 6.41
N PHE A 121 19.81 2.89 7.19
CA PHE A 121 18.73 1.96 6.85
C PHE A 121 17.38 2.65 6.70
N TYR A 122 17.11 3.67 7.51
CA TYR A 122 15.92 4.50 7.40
C TYR A 122 15.76 5.10 5.98
N LEU A 123 16.83 5.68 5.42
CA LEU A 123 16.79 6.24 4.06
C LEU A 123 16.67 5.15 3.00
N SER A 124 17.32 4.00 3.21
CA SER A 124 17.20 2.85 2.31
C SER A 124 15.76 2.32 2.25
N SER A 125 15.13 2.12 3.41
CA SER A 125 13.73 1.71 3.51
C SER A 125 12.79 2.73 2.87
N THR A 126 12.98 4.02 3.18
CA THR A 126 12.19 5.12 2.61
C THR A 126 12.31 5.17 1.08
N PHE A 127 13.52 4.98 0.53
CA PHE A 127 13.75 4.93 -0.91
C PHE A 127 13.03 3.76 -1.57
N ILE A 128 13.09 2.57 -0.99
CA ILE A 128 12.40 1.38 -1.54
C ILE A 128 10.89 1.56 -1.54
N ILE A 129 10.33 2.11 -0.47
CA ILE A 129 8.90 2.43 -0.37
C ILE A 129 8.51 3.47 -1.42
N PHE A 130 9.34 4.51 -1.60
CA PHE A 130 9.14 5.52 -2.64
C PHE A 130 9.09 4.88 -4.04
N VAL A 131 10.06 4.05 -4.40
CA VAL A 131 10.10 3.39 -5.73
C VAL A 131 8.88 2.51 -5.94
N ALA A 132 8.45 1.77 -4.90
CA ALA A 132 7.28 0.89 -4.95
C ALA A 132 5.98 1.65 -5.22
N ALA A 133 5.82 2.83 -4.62
CA ALA A 133 4.64 3.68 -4.82
C ALA A 133 4.69 4.47 -6.13
N PHE A 134 5.88 4.97 -6.50
CA PHE A 134 6.06 5.91 -7.61
C PHE A 134 5.54 5.39 -8.94
N TRP A 135 5.94 4.18 -9.35
CA TRP A 135 5.59 3.67 -10.67
C TRP A 135 4.09 3.46 -10.88
N PRO A 136 3.34 2.82 -9.97
CA PRO A 136 1.90 2.72 -10.10
C PRO A 136 1.19 4.07 -10.15
N ILE A 137 1.61 5.02 -9.31
CA ILE A 137 1.04 6.37 -9.28
C ILE A 137 1.32 7.09 -10.60
N TYR A 138 2.57 7.09 -11.05
CA TYR A 138 2.97 7.73 -12.31
C TYR A 138 2.22 7.15 -13.51
N LEU A 139 2.21 5.82 -13.67
CA LEU A 139 1.63 5.16 -14.84
C LEU A 139 0.12 5.37 -14.91
N ASN A 140 -0.60 5.20 -13.81
CA ASN A 140 -2.04 5.43 -13.79
C ASN A 140 -2.40 6.89 -14.01
N THR A 141 -1.63 7.80 -13.45
CA THR A 141 -1.83 9.25 -13.65
C THR A 141 -1.57 9.64 -15.11
N ALA A 142 -0.48 9.14 -15.70
CA ALA A 142 -0.13 9.41 -17.09
C ALA A 142 -1.20 8.87 -18.07
N ALA A 143 -1.70 7.67 -17.81
CA ALA A 143 -2.80 7.09 -18.58
C ALA A 143 -4.06 7.94 -18.47
N GLY A 144 -4.49 8.29 -17.24
CA GLY A 144 -5.67 9.13 -17.02
C GLY A 144 -5.58 10.51 -17.67
N ALA A 145 -4.39 11.13 -17.67
CA ALA A 145 -4.17 12.42 -18.33
C ALA A 145 -4.13 12.30 -19.87
N ALA A 146 -3.66 11.18 -20.40
CA ALA A 146 -3.66 10.92 -21.83
C ALA A 146 -5.06 10.61 -22.39
N ASP A 147 -5.93 9.99 -21.57
CA ASP A 147 -7.30 9.61 -21.96
C ASP A 147 -8.30 10.79 -21.99
N ILE A 148 -7.86 11.99 -21.61
CA ILE A 148 -8.73 13.18 -21.65
C ILE A 148 -9.09 13.50 -23.12
N PRO A 149 -10.40 13.54 -23.47
CA PRO A 149 -10.82 13.81 -24.84
C PRO A 149 -10.30 15.15 -25.37
N GLU A 150 -9.79 15.16 -26.59
CA GLU A 150 -9.16 16.32 -27.24
C GLU A 150 -10.07 17.56 -27.28
N LYS A 151 -11.39 17.35 -27.27
CA LYS A 151 -12.37 18.44 -27.20
C LYS A 151 -12.16 19.36 -25.98
N TYR A 152 -11.76 18.81 -24.83
CA TYR A 152 -11.50 19.61 -23.63
C TYR A 152 -10.25 20.48 -23.78
N LYS A 153 -9.22 19.97 -24.46
CA LYS A 153 -8.01 20.71 -24.78
C LYS A 153 -8.32 21.89 -25.72
N ARG A 154 -9.09 21.62 -26.79
CA ARG A 154 -9.49 22.64 -27.76
C ARG A 154 -10.37 23.71 -27.12
N ASN A 155 -11.36 23.31 -26.32
CA ASN A 155 -12.23 24.26 -25.61
C ASN A 155 -11.42 25.14 -24.64
N ALA A 156 -10.47 24.57 -23.91
CA ALA A 156 -9.58 25.34 -23.04
C ALA A 156 -8.77 26.39 -23.81
N ALA A 157 -8.26 26.02 -24.99
CA ALA A 157 -7.52 26.95 -25.85
C ALA A 157 -8.41 28.08 -26.39
N ILE A 158 -9.67 27.80 -26.76
CA ILE A 158 -10.63 28.79 -27.25
C ILE A 158 -10.94 29.83 -26.17
N ILE A 159 -11.09 29.45 -24.91
CA ILE A 159 -11.34 30.35 -23.79
C ILE A 159 -10.08 30.96 -23.19
N GLY A 160 -8.91 30.77 -23.83
CA GLY A 160 -7.65 31.40 -23.46
C GLY A 160 -6.94 30.80 -22.23
N ILE A 161 -7.29 29.57 -21.82
CA ILE A 161 -6.60 28.87 -20.70
C ILE A 161 -5.18 28.54 -21.13
N GLY A 162 -4.18 29.04 -20.36
CA GLY A 162 -2.78 28.75 -20.58
C GLY A 162 -2.42 27.28 -20.30
N ARG A 163 -1.26 26.83 -20.87
CA ARG A 163 -0.82 25.43 -20.73
C ARG A 163 -0.68 24.96 -19.27
N PHE A 164 -0.12 25.80 -18.40
CA PHE A 164 0.05 25.49 -16.99
C PHE A 164 -1.29 25.38 -16.25
N GLU A 165 -2.19 26.33 -16.53
CA GLU A 165 -3.53 26.35 -15.95
C GLU A 165 -4.35 25.12 -16.41
N TYR A 166 -4.20 24.71 -17.69
CA TYR A 166 -4.80 23.48 -18.21
C TYR A 166 -4.35 22.25 -17.41
N LEU A 167 -3.05 22.10 -17.10
CA LEU A 167 -2.53 20.95 -16.37
C LEU A 167 -3.17 20.82 -14.98
N TRP A 168 -3.30 21.93 -14.25
CA TRP A 168 -3.77 21.88 -12.87
C TRP A 168 -5.27 22.00 -12.68
N ARG A 169 -5.96 22.74 -13.54
CA ARG A 169 -7.42 22.95 -13.42
C ARG A 169 -8.24 21.93 -14.19
N ILE A 170 -7.71 21.42 -15.30
CA ILE A 170 -8.46 20.50 -16.17
C ILE A 170 -7.86 19.10 -16.11
N ALA A 171 -6.59 18.94 -16.48
CA ALA A 171 -5.98 17.62 -16.58
C ALA A 171 -5.91 16.92 -15.23
N PHE A 172 -5.48 17.60 -14.16
CA PHE A 172 -5.45 17.04 -12.81
C PHE A 172 -6.84 16.57 -12.35
N VAL A 173 -7.85 17.45 -12.46
CA VAL A 173 -9.21 17.14 -12.00
C VAL A 173 -9.84 16.00 -12.81
N ALA A 174 -9.68 16.03 -14.14
CA ALA A 174 -10.20 14.99 -15.02
C ALA A 174 -9.51 13.62 -14.77
N SER A 175 -8.24 13.63 -14.38
CA SER A 175 -7.46 12.41 -14.11
C SER A 175 -7.63 11.88 -12.67
N LEU A 176 -8.33 12.56 -11.77
CA LEU A 176 -8.47 12.16 -10.37
C LEU A 176 -8.89 10.68 -10.17
N PRO A 177 -9.84 10.11 -10.95
CA PRO A 177 -10.17 8.69 -10.81
C PRO A 177 -8.97 7.77 -11.05
N SER A 178 -8.18 8.05 -12.09
CA SER A 178 -6.96 7.29 -12.42
C SER A 178 -5.84 7.54 -11.42
N ILE A 179 -5.69 8.77 -10.93
CA ILE A 179 -4.76 9.12 -9.86
C ILE A 179 -5.06 8.29 -8.61
N PHE A 180 -6.32 8.26 -8.16
CA PHE A 180 -6.70 7.45 -7.00
C PHE A 180 -6.56 5.95 -7.23
N SER A 181 -6.69 5.46 -8.46
CA SER A 181 -6.36 4.07 -8.79
C SER A 181 -4.86 3.79 -8.60
N GLY A 182 -4.02 4.67 -9.12
CA GLY A 182 -2.56 4.59 -8.94
C GLY A 182 -2.14 4.70 -7.47
N LEU A 183 -2.74 5.63 -6.72
CA LEU A 183 -2.52 5.78 -5.29
C LEU A 183 -2.92 4.52 -4.51
N SER A 184 -4.08 3.89 -4.82
CA SER A 184 -4.51 2.64 -4.17
C SER A 184 -3.51 1.50 -4.39
N VAL A 185 -3.07 1.29 -5.63
CA VAL A 185 -2.08 0.25 -5.96
C VAL A 185 -0.74 0.55 -5.31
N GLY A 186 -0.28 1.81 -5.41
CA GLY A 186 0.96 2.27 -4.79
C GLY A 186 0.98 2.10 -3.28
N MET A 187 -0.13 2.34 -2.59
CA MET A 187 -0.27 2.14 -1.14
C MET A 187 -0.07 0.67 -0.76
N GLY A 188 -0.72 -0.26 -1.47
CA GLY A 188 -0.57 -1.68 -1.22
C GLY A 188 0.87 -2.16 -1.40
N LEU A 189 1.53 -1.76 -2.51
CA LEU A 189 2.93 -2.09 -2.76
C LEU A 189 3.89 -1.45 -1.74
N SER A 190 3.57 -0.24 -1.27
CA SER A 190 4.35 0.43 -0.22
C SER A 190 4.36 -0.34 1.09
N PHE A 191 3.23 -0.92 1.51
CA PHE A 191 3.17 -1.76 2.71
C PHE A 191 3.96 -3.05 2.56
N ILE A 192 3.89 -3.69 1.40
CA ILE A 192 4.68 -4.90 1.13
C ILE A 192 6.17 -4.56 1.23
N MET A 193 6.61 -3.48 0.58
CA MET A 193 8.01 -3.10 0.57
C MET A 193 8.50 -2.53 1.91
N LEU A 194 7.66 -1.85 2.67
CA LEU A 194 7.94 -1.45 4.04
C LEU A 194 8.27 -2.66 4.91
N THR A 195 7.39 -3.67 4.91
CA THR A 195 7.61 -4.90 5.70
C THR A 195 8.88 -5.61 5.26
N VAL A 196 9.10 -5.77 3.95
CA VAL A 196 10.32 -6.40 3.41
C VAL A 196 11.58 -5.61 3.80
N ALA A 197 11.58 -4.29 3.69
CA ALA A 197 12.72 -3.47 4.07
C ALA A 197 13.04 -3.55 5.58
N GLU A 198 12.01 -3.64 6.42
CA GLU A 198 12.17 -3.79 7.87
C GLU A 198 12.68 -5.17 8.31
N LEU A 199 12.51 -6.22 7.47
CA LEU A 199 13.10 -7.53 7.70
C LEU A 199 14.62 -7.54 7.46
N PHE A 200 15.16 -6.65 6.62
CA PHE A 200 16.53 -6.71 6.12
C PHE A 200 17.56 -5.79 6.83
N GLY A 201 17.29 -5.29 8.02
CA GLY A 201 18.34 -4.55 8.73
C GLY A 201 17.88 -3.34 9.51
N GLU A 202 16.60 -3.15 9.65
CA GLU A 202 16.04 -2.17 10.56
C GLU A 202 16.00 -2.72 12.00
N ASN A 203 16.16 -1.83 12.97
CA ASN A 203 16.04 -2.16 14.39
C ASN A 203 14.66 -1.78 14.97
N THR A 204 13.74 -1.31 14.13
CA THR A 204 12.41 -0.84 14.53
C THR A 204 11.41 -1.02 13.40
N GLY A 205 10.16 -1.23 13.77
CA GLY A 205 9.06 -1.35 12.82
C GLY A 205 8.31 -2.67 12.96
N LEU A 206 7.18 -2.78 12.28
CA LEU A 206 6.32 -3.97 12.32
C LEU A 206 7.00 -5.21 11.71
N GLY A 207 7.71 -5.03 10.59
CA GLY A 207 8.49 -6.10 9.97
C GLY A 207 9.62 -6.56 10.87
N HIS A 208 10.34 -5.63 11.51
CA HIS A 208 11.38 -5.96 12.48
C HIS A 208 10.81 -6.74 13.67
N PHE A 209 9.68 -6.31 14.24
CA PHE A 209 9.01 -7.03 15.33
C PHE A 209 8.74 -8.49 14.95
N VAL A 210 8.15 -8.72 13.79
CA VAL A 210 7.87 -10.10 13.32
C VAL A 210 9.15 -10.90 13.15
N GLN A 211 10.21 -10.33 12.55
CA GLN A 211 11.49 -11.02 12.34
C GLN A 211 12.19 -11.31 13.66
N PHE A 212 12.22 -10.35 14.58
CA PHE A 212 12.84 -10.52 15.88
C PHE A 212 12.26 -11.73 16.63
N TYR A 213 10.94 -11.80 16.76
CA TYR A 213 10.31 -12.93 17.45
C TYR A 213 10.39 -14.25 16.65
N ALA A 214 10.49 -14.20 15.32
CA ALA A 214 10.78 -15.37 14.50
C ALA A 214 12.18 -15.94 14.79
N ASP A 215 13.19 -15.08 14.89
CA ASP A 215 14.59 -15.48 15.17
C ASP A 215 14.74 -16.11 16.56
N TYR A 216 13.93 -15.66 17.54
CA TYR A 216 13.88 -16.27 18.89
C TYR A 216 12.90 -17.44 19.00
N SER A 217 12.26 -17.86 17.89
CA SER A 217 11.27 -18.95 17.88
C SER A 217 10.06 -18.68 18.80
N ASP A 218 9.77 -17.40 19.09
CA ASP A 218 8.58 -16.99 19.84
C ASP A 218 7.40 -16.78 18.87
N TYR A 219 6.83 -17.89 18.44
CA TYR A 219 5.75 -17.90 17.45
C TYR A 219 4.47 -17.19 17.90
N PRO A 220 4.05 -17.20 19.20
CA PRO A 220 2.92 -16.39 19.67
C PRO A 220 3.09 -14.92 19.40
N ASN A 221 4.22 -14.32 19.74
CA ASN A 221 4.52 -12.91 19.47
C ASN A 221 4.73 -12.65 17.97
N MET A 222 5.38 -13.55 17.24
CA MET A 222 5.53 -13.44 15.78
C MET A 222 4.16 -13.34 15.10
N VAL A 223 3.23 -14.26 15.41
CA VAL A 223 1.89 -14.27 14.81
C VAL A 223 1.07 -13.05 15.28
N ALA A 224 1.21 -12.65 16.54
CA ALA A 224 0.62 -11.40 17.05
C ALA A 224 1.08 -10.19 16.22
N GLY A 225 2.37 -10.10 15.91
CA GLY A 225 2.94 -9.06 15.04
C GLY A 225 2.36 -9.07 13.62
N ILE A 226 2.21 -10.26 13.02
CA ILE A 226 1.58 -10.41 11.69
C ILE A 226 0.13 -9.93 11.72
N LEU A 227 -0.66 -10.33 12.71
CA LEU A 227 -2.06 -9.92 12.84
C LEU A 227 -2.18 -8.41 13.08
N TRP A 228 -1.32 -7.86 13.95
CA TRP A 228 -1.30 -6.42 14.21
C TRP A 228 -0.92 -5.62 12.97
N THR A 229 0.07 -6.08 12.19
CA THR A 229 0.43 -5.50 10.91
C THR A 229 -0.79 -5.49 9.97
N GLY A 230 -1.51 -6.60 9.87
CA GLY A 230 -2.74 -6.68 9.08
C GLY A 230 -3.80 -5.67 9.53
N ILE A 231 -3.99 -5.48 10.84
CA ILE A 231 -4.93 -4.49 11.39
C ILE A 231 -4.51 -3.06 11.01
N VAL A 232 -3.24 -2.73 11.16
CA VAL A 232 -2.70 -1.41 10.80
C VAL A 232 -2.86 -1.12 9.32
N VAL A 233 -2.51 -2.09 8.46
CA VAL A 233 -2.69 -1.98 6.99
C VAL A 233 -4.16 -1.77 6.65
N LEU A 234 -5.05 -2.59 7.22
CA LEU A 234 -6.49 -2.49 6.99
C LEU A 234 -7.03 -1.11 7.40
N ALA A 235 -6.65 -0.61 8.58
CA ALA A 235 -7.09 0.70 9.07
C ALA A 235 -6.68 1.84 8.13
N ILE A 236 -5.45 1.80 7.61
CA ILE A 236 -4.94 2.82 6.69
C ILE A 236 -5.62 2.70 5.32
N MET A 237 -5.82 1.50 4.81
CA MET A 237 -6.53 1.27 3.54
C MET A 237 -7.99 1.75 3.62
N GLU A 238 -8.69 1.49 4.72
CA GLU A 238 -10.06 1.98 4.93
C GLU A 238 -10.12 3.52 5.02
N LEU A 239 -9.15 4.12 5.73
CA LEU A 239 -9.01 5.59 5.77
C LEU A 239 -8.77 6.16 4.37
N PHE A 240 -7.90 5.53 3.59
CA PHE A 240 -7.63 5.93 2.21
C PHE A 240 -8.88 5.81 1.32
N GLU A 241 -9.60 4.69 1.39
CA GLU A 241 -10.85 4.49 0.62
C GLU A 241 -11.96 5.47 1.06
N PHE A 242 -11.99 5.85 2.35
CA PHE A 242 -12.91 6.88 2.82
C PHE A 242 -12.59 8.25 2.20
N VAL A 243 -11.32 8.64 2.14
CA VAL A 243 -10.88 9.89 1.48
C VAL A 243 -11.21 9.86 0.00
N LYS A 244 -10.87 8.75 -0.69
CA LYS A 244 -11.17 8.54 -2.11
C LYS A 244 -12.66 8.69 -2.41
N ARG A 245 -13.53 8.08 -1.61
CA ARG A 245 -14.99 8.18 -1.76
C ARG A 245 -15.50 9.61 -1.59
N LYS A 246 -14.89 10.39 -0.69
CA LYS A 246 -15.23 11.81 -0.51
C LYS A 246 -14.76 12.68 -1.66
N VAL A 247 -13.54 12.47 -2.13
CA VAL A 247 -12.96 13.25 -3.23
C VAL A 247 -13.64 12.93 -4.56
N LEU A 248 -13.96 11.65 -4.81
CA LEU A 248 -14.54 11.19 -6.07
C LEU A 248 -16.08 11.09 -6.01
N PHE A 249 -16.77 11.92 -5.24
CA PHE A 249 -18.23 11.82 -5.04
C PHE A 249 -19.01 11.89 -6.36
N TRP A 250 -18.50 12.60 -7.37
CA TRP A 250 -19.14 12.78 -8.67
C TRP A 250 -19.02 11.56 -9.60
N THR A 251 -18.11 10.63 -9.34
CA THR A 251 -17.93 9.44 -10.19
C THR A 251 -18.95 8.33 -9.91
N LYS A 252 -19.76 8.46 -8.86
CA LYS A 252 -20.80 7.50 -8.45
C LYS A 252 -22.16 7.70 -9.13
N ALA A 253 -22.27 8.64 -10.06
CA ALA A 253 -23.53 9.04 -10.68
C ALA A 253 -23.88 8.21 -11.94
N ASN A 254 -23.29 7.01 -12.14
CA ASN A 254 -23.66 6.06 -13.20
C ASN A 254 -23.91 4.66 -12.66
#